data_fee80d3c7aa6b74e1e63f6fd6511ee53
#
_entry.id   fee80d3c7aa6b74e1e63f6fd6511ee53
#
_cell.length_a   1.000
_cell.length_b   1.000
_cell.length_c   1.000
_cell.angle_alpha   90.00
_cell.angle_beta   90.00
_cell.angle_gamma   90.00
#
_symmetry.space_group_name_H-M   'P 1'
#
loop_
_entity.id
_entity.type
_entity.pdbx_description
1 polymer ?
#
loop_
_entity_poly.entity_id
_entity_poly.type
_entity_poly.pdbx_seq_one_letter_code
_entity_poly.pdbx_strand_id
1 'polypeptide(L)'
;MHDHDHDHSHDGHHSRRAFLGSAAAAGASATLPGLGWAAVPQVGDDMAKAAGAWLAKLDARRRSQAQLEWTNRRREDWHYVPRGRPGIAFRDMTPEQVAAAWDVLGSLLSARGMDQVRGQLKIEAVLGELSGSLSFRDPGNYSLVLFGDPTGTAAPWGWRFEGHHLSLSAMVAPGHGVAVTPVFFGANPAHVPARHQHAGFRLLGEEETAAFGLIRSLDGAVRSQAIIGDRSLGDIVSGPGRELALQRVEGVPLARLNEAQRDGVMRILQLYAGTMREEIAAAHLAKLREAGIEALHFAWAGSQAPGRPHYFRVHGPTALLEYDNTQDSANHVHSVWIDPQGIFGRDLLKAHYQGAH
;
A
#
# COMPACT_ATOMS: atom_id res chain seq x y z
N MET A 1 19.83 -63.42 47.08
CA MET A 1 20.53 -62.98 48.29
C MET A 1 20.46 -61.45 48.31
N HIS A 2 19.60 -61.01 49.23
CA HIS A 2 19.41 -59.66 49.78
C HIS A 2 19.12 -58.48 48.75
N ASP A 3 17.89 -58.07 48.63
CA ASP A 3 17.06 -57.26 49.56
C ASP A 3 17.74 -55.90 49.94
N HIS A 4 17.16 -54.79 49.49
CA HIS A 4 16.46 -53.83 50.33
C HIS A 4 15.82 -52.68 49.50
N ASP A 5 14.53 -52.60 49.71
CA ASP A 5 13.62 -51.42 49.51
C ASP A 5 14.21 -50.08 49.95
N HIS A 6 13.79 -49.00 49.28
CA HIS A 6 13.08 -47.92 49.91
C HIS A 6 12.51 -46.95 48.85
N ASP A 7 11.24 -47.02 48.75
CA ASP A 7 10.17 -46.07 48.48
C ASP A 7 10.51 -44.63 48.89
N HIS A 8 10.22 -43.66 47.97
CA HIS A 8 9.59 -42.40 48.28
C HIS A 8 9.07 -41.71 46.98
N SER A 9 7.76 -41.81 46.82
CA SER A 9 6.89 -40.97 46.02
C SER A 9 7.13 -39.48 46.24
N HIS A 10 7.14 -38.71 45.16
CA HIS A 10 6.45 -37.40 45.14
C HIS A 10 5.97 -37.07 43.72
N ASP A 11 4.69 -37.12 43.59
CA ASP A 11 3.88 -36.54 42.52
C ASP A 11 4.24 -35.09 42.25
N GLY A 12 4.37 -34.76 40.96
CA GLY A 12 4.47 -33.42 40.46
C GLY A 12 3.74 -33.27 39.13
N HIS A 13 2.44 -33.52 39.14
CA HIS A 13 1.56 -33.15 38.07
C HIS A 13 1.56 -31.63 37.89
N HIS A 14 2.38 -31.10 36.99
CA HIS A 14 2.19 -29.74 36.49
C HIS A 14 1.12 -29.75 35.41
N SER A 15 -0.04 -29.38 35.87
CA SER A 15 -1.26 -29.14 35.18
C SER A 15 -1.07 -28.20 33.98
N ARG A 16 -1.45 -28.70 32.77
CA ARG A 16 -1.64 -27.89 31.51
C ARG A 16 -2.86 -26.98 31.55
N ARG A 17 -3.28 -26.49 32.72
CA ARG A 17 -4.50 -25.69 32.91
C ARG A 17 -4.28 -24.26 33.39
N ALA A 18 -3.07 -23.70 33.27
CA ALA A 18 -2.78 -22.35 33.75
C ALA A 18 -2.50 -21.33 32.62
N PHE A 19 -3.02 -21.53 31.39
CA PHE A 19 -2.83 -20.57 30.28
C PHE A 19 -4.13 -20.08 29.63
N LEU A 20 -5.27 -20.30 30.27
CA LEU A 20 -6.60 -19.88 29.76
C LEU A 20 -7.36 -19.00 30.77
N GLY A 21 -6.68 -18.04 31.38
CA GLY A 21 -7.32 -17.23 32.39
C GLY A 21 -6.76 -15.82 32.52
N SER A 22 -6.61 -15.08 31.43
CA SER A 22 -6.39 -13.62 31.52
C SER A 22 -6.56 -12.96 30.14
N ALA A 23 -7.76 -12.97 29.59
CA ALA A 23 -8.13 -12.14 28.46
C ALA A 23 -9.64 -11.83 28.47
N ALA A 24 -10.10 -11.35 29.59
CA ALA A 24 -11.41 -10.71 29.70
C ALA A 24 -11.22 -9.32 30.30
N ALA A 25 -10.43 -8.47 29.65
CA ALA A 25 -10.59 -7.04 29.75
C ALA A 25 -11.63 -6.69 28.69
N ALA A 26 -12.89 -6.63 29.08
CA ALA A 26 -13.95 -5.98 28.33
C ALA A 26 -13.58 -4.50 28.20
N GLY A 27 -12.78 -4.16 27.20
CA GLY A 27 -12.63 -2.79 26.74
C GLY A 27 -13.96 -2.39 26.11
N ALA A 28 -14.73 -1.55 26.80
CA ALA A 28 -15.82 -0.82 26.22
C ALA A 28 -15.25 -0.07 25.00
N SER A 29 -15.51 -0.57 23.79
CA SER A 29 -15.33 0.17 22.56
C SER A 29 -16.30 1.33 22.61
N ALA A 30 -15.86 2.46 23.14
CA ALA A 30 -16.51 3.72 22.90
C ALA A 30 -16.45 3.94 21.39
N THR A 31 -17.55 3.69 20.69
CA THR A 31 -17.76 4.11 19.32
C THR A 31 -17.73 5.64 19.32
N LEU A 32 -16.58 6.20 19.04
CA LEU A 32 -16.47 7.62 18.73
C LEU A 32 -17.07 7.81 17.33
N PRO A 33 -18.18 8.55 17.19
CA PRO A 33 -18.71 8.86 15.87
C PRO A 33 -17.72 9.78 15.16
N GLY A 34 -17.29 9.41 13.97
CA GLY A 34 -16.50 10.26 13.07
C GLY A 34 -15.00 10.07 13.09
N LEU A 35 -14.49 8.89 13.40
CA LEU A 35 -13.04 8.54 13.21
C LEU A 35 -12.67 8.21 11.76
N GLY A 36 -13.34 8.82 10.76
CA GLY A 36 -12.74 9.01 9.45
C GLY A 36 -11.44 9.80 9.64
N TRP A 37 -10.55 9.81 8.72
CA TRP A 37 -9.23 10.51 8.62
C TRP A 37 -8.80 11.50 9.74
N ALA A 38 -9.72 12.02 10.57
CA ALA A 38 -9.47 12.96 11.67
C ALA A 38 -8.56 12.41 12.80
N ALA A 39 -8.20 11.12 12.76
CA ALA A 39 -7.47 10.47 13.84
C ALA A 39 -5.93 10.50 13.68
N VAL A 40 -5.35 11.25 12.70
CA VAL A 40 -3.91 11.22 12.44
C VAL A 40 -3.25 12.62 12.36
N PRO A 41 -3.59 13.61 13.21
CA PRO A 41 -2.92 14.90 13.18
C PRO A 41 -1.40 14.78 13.38
N GLN A 42 -0.97 13.89 14.28
CA GLN A 42 0.45 13.65 14.58
C GLN A 42 1.24 13.17 13.36
N VAL A 43 0.64 12.34 12.49
CA VAL A 43 1.31 11.91 11.26
C VAL A 43 1.50 13.08 10.30
N GLY A 44 0.51 13.98 10.19
CA GLY A 44 0.62 15.20 9.40
C GLY A 44 1.74 16.11 9.89
N ASP A 45 1.88 16.26 11.21
CA ASP A 45 2.95 17.06 11.83
C ASP A 45 4.34 16.42 11.61
N ASP A 46 4.45 15.10 11.77
CA ASP A 46 5.70 14.37 11.49
C ASP A 46 6.11 14.52 10.02
N MET A 47 5.14 14.42 9.08
CA MET A 47 5.38 14.67 7.66
C MET A 47 5.83 16.10 7.39
N ALA A 48 5.19 17.09 8.00
CA ALA A 48 5.53 18.50 7.84
C ALA A 48 6.95 18.79 8.31
N LYS A 49 7.33 18.22 9.47
CA LYS A 49 8.69 18.31 10.01
C LYS A 49 9.72 17.69 9.08
N ALA A 50 9.48 16.48 8.59
CA ALA A 50 10.40 15.78 7.69
C ALA A 50 10.54 16.52 6.35
N ALA A 51 9.41 16.94 5.75
CA ALA A 51 9.39 17.67 4.49
C ALA A 51 10.09 19.04 4.61
N GLY A 52 9.85 19.79 5.70
CA GLY A 52 10.52 21.04 6.00
C GLY A 52 12.03 20.86 6.17
N ALA A 53 12.46 19.80 6.88
CA ALA A 53 13.87 19.48 7.06
C ALA A 53 14.55 19.11 5.73
N TRP A 54 13.89 18.40 4.83
CA TRP A 54 14.39 18.12 3.48
C TRP A 54 14.54 19.41 2.67
N LEU A 55 13.49 20.26 2.62
CA LEU A 55 13.54 21.54 1.90
C LEU A 55 14.67 22.46 2.41
N ALA A 56 14.95 22.45 3.71
CA ALA A 56 16.02 23.26 4.30
C ALA A 56 17.43 22.85 3.84
N LYS A 57 17.61 21.63 3.31
CA LYS A 57 18.88 21.14 2.73
C LYS A 57 19.07 21.51 1.26
N LEU A 58 18.05 22.12 0.62
CA LEU A 58 18.08 22.48 -0.79
C LEU A 58 18.51 23.94 -0.95
N ASP A 59 19.36 24.20 -1.94
CA ASP A 59 19.60 25.56 -2.42
C ASP A 59 18.35 26.15 -3.09
N ALA A 60 18.32 27.45 -3.34
CA ALA A 60 17.17 28.15 -3.90
C ALA A 60 16.70 27.58 -5.24
N ARG A 61 17.64 27.17 -6.11
CA ARG A 61 17.33 26.57 -7.42
C ARG A 61 16.65 25.21 -7.25
N ARG A 62 17.23 24.32 -6.43
CA ARG A 62 16.67 22.99 -6.17
C ARG A 62 15.35 23.08 -5.44
N ARG A 63 15.23 24.02 -4.49
CA ARG A 63 13.98 24.27 -3.80
C ARG A 63 12.84 24.66 -4.76
N SER A 64 13.08 25.52 -5.73
CA SER A 64 12.07 25.89 -6.75
C SER A 64 11.66 24.73 -7.66
N GLN A 65 12.53 23.72 -7.84
CA GLN A 65 12.20 22.49 -8.56
C GLN A 65 11.42 21.49 -7.69
N ALA A 66 11.77 21.44 -6.40
CA ALA A 66 11.22 20.49 -5.44
C ALA A 66 9.86 20.89 -4.89
N GLN A 67 9.57 22.19 -4.76
CA GLN A 67 8.36 22.72 -4.17
C GLN A 67 7.56 23.50 -5.20
N LEU A 68 6.39 22.95 -5.54
CA LEU A 68 5.43 23.54 -6.49
C LEU A 68 4.24 24.11 -5.73
N GLU A 69 3.52 25.03 -6.37
CA GLU A 69 2.29 25.57 -5.82
C GLU A 69 1.25 24.45 -5.58
N TRP A 70 0.44 24.60 -4.53
CA TRP A 70 -0.63 23.64 -4.21
C TRP A 70 -1.60 23.42 -5.36
N THR A 71 -1.93 24.48 -6.10
CA THR A 71 -2.84 24.48 -7.25
C THR A 71 -2.23 23.88 -8.53
N ASN A 72 -0.97 23.47 -8.49
CA ASN A 72 -0.30 22.89 -9.65
C ASN A 72 -0.98 21.57 -10.05
N ARG A 73 -1.40 21.47 -11.31
CA ARG A 73 -2.11 20.29 -11.85
C ARG A 73 -1.28 19.00 -11.77
N ARG A 74 0.06 19.10 -11.73
CA ARG A 74 0.94 17.93 -11.53
C ARG A 74 0.72 17.22 -10.21
N ARG A 75 0.02 17.83 -9.26
CA ARG A 75 -0.37 17.19 -8.00
C ARG A 75 -1.19 15.92 -8.21
N GLU A 76 -2.04 15.88 -9.21
CA GLU A 76 -2.89 14.73 -9.56
C GLU A 76 -2.39 13.94 -10.80
N ASP A 77 -1.33 14.43 -11.48
CA ASP A 77 -0.72 13.79 -12.65
C ASP A 77 0.37 12.79 -12.22
N TRP A 78 -0.04 11.71 -11.55
CA TRP A 78 0.85 10.59 -11.20
C TRP A 78 1.07 9.64 -12.37
N HIS A 79 2.19 8.90 -12.35
CA HIS A 79 2.46 7.93 -13.40
C HIS A 79 3.48 6.86 -12.96
N TYR A 80 3.38 5.67 -13.57
CA TYR A 80 4.27 4.55 -13.29
C TYR A 80 5.18 4.15 -14.48
N VAL A 81 4.92 4.68 -15.68
CA VAL A 81 5.80 4.43 -16.85
C VAL A 81 7.04 5.33 -16.80
N PRO A 82 8.14 4.96 -17.50
CA PRO A 82 9.31 5.82 -17.62
C PRO A 82 8.95 7.14 -18.32
N ARG A 83 9.12 8.25 -17.61
CA ARG A 83 8.97 9.63 -18.16
C ARG A 83 9.68 10.64 -17.25
N GLY A 84 9.83 11.88 -17.74
CA GLY A 84 10.28 13.01 -16.90
C GLY A 84 9.28 13.31 -15.80
N ARG A 85 9.77 13.57 -14.59
CA ARG A 85 8.95 13.80 -13.39
C ARG A 85 9.25 15.15 -12.77
N PRO A 86 8.29 15.80 -12.09
CA PRO A 86 8.56 16.98 -11.29
C PRO A 86 9.38 16.62 -10.05
N GLY A 87 10.00 17.63 -9.45
CA GLY A 87 10.79 17.45 -8.24
C GLY A 87 12.28 17.20 -8.52
N ILE A 88 12.94 16.57 -7.55
CA ILE A 88 14.38 16.23 -7.64
C ILE A 88 14.52 14.71 -7.55
N ALA A 89 15.25 14.14 -8.52
CA ALA A 89 15.56 12.73 -8.52
C ALA A 89 16.68 12.41 -7.52
N PHE A 90 16.68 11.22 -6.94
CA PHE A 90 17.71 10.77 -5.98
C PHE A 90 19.13 10.92 -6.53
N ARG A 91 19.34 10.62 -7.82
CA ARG A 91 20.65 10.78 -8.49
C ARG A 91 21.16 12.23 -8.53
N ASP A 92 20.25 13.21 -8.42
CA ASP A 92 20.56 14.63 -8.45
C ASP A 92 20.68 15.24 -7.05
N MET A 93 20.51 14.43 -5.99
CA MET A 93 20.63 14.82 -4.59
C MET A 93 22.01 14.50 -4.01
N THR A 94 22.44 15.28 -3.02
CA THR A 94 23.59 14.89 -2.18
C THR A 94 23.18 13.73 -1.24
N PRO A 95 24.14 12.97 -0.67
CA PRO A 95 23.83 11.93 0.31
C PRO A 95 22.95 12.41 1.47
N GLU A 96 23.18 13.63 1.98
CA GLU A 96 22.41 14.23 3.08
C GLU A 96 20.98 14.60 2.63
N GLN A 97 20.80 14.98 1.37
CA GLN A 97 19.50 15.25 0.79
C GLN A 97 18.71 13.96 0.56
N VAL A 98 19.39 12.89 0.10
CA VAL A 98 18.80 11.55 -0.04
C VAL A 98 18.36 11.01 1.32
N ALA A 99 19.22 11.14 2.36
CA ALA A 99 18.86 10.71 3.71
C ALA A 99 17.59 11.42 4.21
N ALA A 100 17.52 12.75 4.04
CA ALA A 100 16.34 13.53 4.44
C ALA A 100 15.09 13.19 3.59
N ALA A 101 15.25 12.83 2.31
CA ALA A 101 14.14 12.34 1.48
C ALA A 101 13.62 10.98 1.96
N TRP A 102 14.50 10.09 2.45
CA TRP A 102 14.10 8.86 3.12
C TRP A 102 13.33 9.13 4.42
N ASP A 103 13.68 10.20 5.18
CA ASP A 103 12.90 10.60 6.37
C ASP A 103 11.48 11.07 5.98
N VAL A 104 11.32 11.76 4.84
CA VAL A 104 9.99 12.11 4.30
C VAL A 104 9.19 10.85 3.99
N LEU A 105 9.78 9.85 3.34
CA LEU A 105 9.11 8.57 3.08
C LEU A 105 8.77 7.84 4.38
N GLY A 106 9.68 7.81 5.35
CA GLY A 106 9.50 7.18 6.65
C GLY A 106 8.42 7.85 7.52
N SER A 107 8.08 9.12 7.27
CA SER A 107 6.97 9.80 7.94
C SER A 107 5.59 9.28 7.49
N LEU A 108 5.51 8.63 6.32
CA LEU A 108 4.31 8.00 5.77
C LEU A 108 4.31 6.48 5.94
N LEU A 109 5.44 5.84 5.67
CA LEU A 109 5.54 4.40 5.46
C LEU A 109 5.86 3.65 6.75
N SER A 110 5.32 2.44 6.87
CA SER A 110 5.76 1.45 7.85
C SER A 110 7.14 0.87 7.48
N ALA A 111 7.72 0.06 8.35
CA ALA A 111 8.94 -0.70 8.02
C ALA A 111 8.74 -1.55 6.75
N ARG A 112 7.58 -2.23 6.62
CA ARG A 112 7.19 -2.98 5.41
C ARG A 112 7.19 -2.07 4.18
N GLY A 113 6.55 -0.91 4.26
CA GLY A 113 6.48 0.04 3.15
C GLY A 113 7.85 0.57 2.74
N MET A 114 8.71 0.87 3.71
CA MET A 114 10.10 1.26 3.45
C MET A 114 10.88 0.15 2.74
N ASP A 115 10.68 -1.11 3.13
CA ASP A 115 11.32 -2.26 2.48
C ASP A 115 10.75 -2.50 1.07
N GLN A 116 9.46 -2.25 0.85
CA GLN A 116 8.87 -2.30 -0.49
C GLN A 116 9.46 -1.22 -1.41
N VAL A 117 9.66 0.02 -0.93
CA VAL A 117 10.32 1.08 -1.73
C VAL A 117 11.76 0.68 -2.05
N ARG A 118 12.55 0.21 -1.07
CA ARG A 118 13.91 -0.30 -1.32
C ARG A 118 13.91 -1.48 -2.30
N GLY A 119 12.93 -2.37 -2.16
CA GLY A 119 12.72 -3.51 -3.05
C GLY A 119 12.40 -3.06 -4.48
N GLN A 120 11.63 -1.97 -4.65
CA GLN A 120 11.34 -1.37 -5.95
C GLN A 120 12.60 -0.83 -6.63
N LEU A 121 13.43 -0.10 -5.90
CA LEU A 121 14.72 0.39 -6.43
C LEU A 121 15.63 -0.79 -6.83
N LYS A 122 15.62 -1.87 -6.05
CA LYS A 122 16.35 -3.11 -6.38
C LYS A 122 15.81 -3.77 -7.66
N ILE A 123 14.50 -3.88 -7.82
CA ILE A 123 13.87 -4.44 -9.03
C ILE A 123 14.21 -3.60 -10.27
N GLU A 124 14.24 -2.27 -10.16
CA GLU A 124 14.65 -1.39 -11.26
C GLU A 124 16.09 -1.67 -11.69
N ALA A 125 17.02 -1.83 -10.74
CA ALA A 125 18.39 -2.23 -11.03
C ALA A 125 18.47 -3.61 -11.72
N VAL A 126 17.74 -4.60 -11.18
CA VAL A 126 17.63 -5.94 -11.77
C VAL A 126 17.12 -5.88 -13.21
N LEU A 127 16.07 -5.09 -13.45
CA LEU A 127 15.54 -4.89 -14.81
C LEU A 127 16.59 -4.27 -15.74
N GLY A 128 17.34 -3.28 -15.25
CA GLY A 128 18.47 -2.66 -15.97
C GLY A 128 19.52 -3.68 -16.38
N GLU A 129 19.93 -4.55 -15.47
CA GLU A 129 20.90 -5.62 -15.73
C GLU A 129 20.37 -6.66 -16.74
N LEU A 130 19.12 -7.10 -16.56
CA LEU A 130 18.50 -8.10 -17.43
C LEU A 130 18.24 -7.60 -18.84
N SER A 131 17.91 -6.32 -19.00
CA SER A 131 17.62 -5.68 -20.29
C SER A 131 18.83 -5.04 -20.97
N GLY A 132 19.98 -4.95 -20.29
CA GLY A 132 21.15 -4.22 -20.76
C GLY A 132 20.95 -2.70 -20.85
N SER A 133 20.00 -2.13 -20.09
CA SER A 133 19.58 -0.72 -20.17
C SER A 133 19.80 0.03 -18.85
N LEU A 134 20.97 -0.11 -18.25
CA LEU A 134 21.30 0.43 -16.92
C LEU A 134 21.09 1.95 -16.79
N SER A 135 21.44 2.74 -17.82
CA SER A 135 21.24 4.19 -17.77
C SER A 135 19.78 4.63 -17.84
N PHE A 136 18.93 3.82 -18.48
CA PHE A 136 17.50 4.05 -18.58
C PHE A 136 16.74 3.53 -17.34
N ARG A 137 17.20 2.39 -16.79
CA ARG A 137 16.66 1.71 -15.60
C ARG A 137 17.50 2.06 -14.36
N ASP A 138 17.66 3.35 -14.11
CA ASP A 138 18.47 3.87 -13.01
C ASP A 138 17.65 3.95 -11.72
N PRO A 139 18.01 3.20 -10.64
CA PRO A 139 17.39 3.33 -9.33
C PRO A 139 17.46 4.72 -8.72
N GLY A 140 18.38 5.57 -9.19
CA GLY A 140 18.45 6.99 -8.82
C GLY A 140 17.41 7.87 -9.51
N ASN A 141 16.65 7.36 -10.49
CA ASN A 141 15.68 8.13 -11.26
C ASN A 141 14.26 8.11 -10.62
N TYR A 142 14.22 8.24 -9.29
CA TYR A 142 12.99 8.39 -8.52
C TYR A 142 12.98 9.77 -7.88
N SER A 143 11.91 10.54 -8.10
CA SER A 143 11.84 11.95 -7.77
C SER A 143 10.90 12.23 -6.60
N LEU A 144 11.32 13.11 -5.69
CA LEU A 144 10.49 13.67 -4.64
C LEU A 144 10.09 15.11 -5.01
N VAL A 145 8.79 15.39 -4.93
CA VAL A 145 8.20 16.72 -5.16
C VAL A 145 7.20 17.04 -4.06
N LEU A 146 7.19 18.30 -3.63
CA LEU A 146 6.19 18.84 -2.72
C LEU A 146 5.22 19.77 -3.47
N PHE A 147 4.00 19.86 -2.96
CA PHE A 147 2.95 20.75 -3.42
C PHE A 147 2.44 21.56 -2.24
N GLY A 148 2.53 22.88 -2.31
CA GLY A 148 2.21 23.78 -1.19
C GLY A 148 3.37 23.92 -0.20
N ASP A 149 3.05 24.41 1.00
CA ASP A 149 4.04 24.71 2.04
C ASP A 149 3.82 23.79 3.26
N PRO A 150 4.73 22.84 3.52
CA PRO A 150 4.63 21.97 4.68
C PRO A 150 4.85 22.71 6.01
N THR A 151 5.42 23.91 5.99
CA THR A 151 5.69 24.71 7.22
C THR A 151 4.50 25.60 7.58
N GLY A 152 3.52 25.75 6.69
CA GLY A 152 2.28 26.46 6.94
C GLY A 152 1.31 25.63 7.78
N THR A 153 0.59 26.28 8.69
CA THR A 153 -0.34 25.61 9.61
C THR A 153 -1.80 25.59 9.13
N ALA A 154 -2.13 26.35 8.10
CA ALA A 154 -3.52 26.57 7.70
C ALA A 154 -3.89 26.01 6.32
N ALA A 155 -2.95 26.01 5.37
CA ALA A 155 -3.23 25.57 4.00
C ALA A 155 -2.91 24.09 3.78
N PRO A 156 -3.69 23.38 2.94
CA PRO A 156 -3.34 22.04 2.52
C PRO A 156 -2.01 22.01 1.77
N TRP A 157 -1.27 20.91 1.94
CA TRP A 157 -0.04 20.62 1.24
C TRP A 157 0.08 19.12 0.98
N GLY A 158 1.10 18.70 0.24
CA GLY A 158 1.33 17.29 0.01
C GLY A 158 2.66 17.04 -0.66
N TRP A 159 2.95 15.78 -0.91
CA TRP A 159 4.14 15.38 -1.64
C TRP A 159 3.88 14.12 -2.48
N ARG A 160 4.74 13.88 -3.47
CA ARG A 160 4.76 12.64 -4.22
C ARG A 160 6.20 12.18 -4.42
N PHE A 161 6.42 10.88 -4.19
CA PHE A 161 7.63 10.17 -4.55
C PHE A 161 7.30 9.18 -5.66
N GLU A 162 7.96 9.34 -6.80
CA GLU A 162 7.55 8.68 -8.03
C GLU A 162 8.74 8.27 -8.90
N GLY A 163 8.65 7.08 -9.47
CA GLY A 163 9.58 6.55 -10.45
C GLY A 163 8.94 5.51 -11.36
N HIS A 164 9.76 4.77 -12.13
CA HIS A 164 9.24 3.63 -12.86
C HIS A 164 8.69 2.60 -11.85
N HIS A 165 7.46 2.16 -12.07
CA HIS A 165 6.73 1.21 -11.22
C HIS A 165 6.52 1.61 -9.75
N LEU A 166 6.59 2.90 -9.45
CA LEU A 166 6.29 3.41 -8.12
C LEU A 166 5.61 4.77 -8.19
N SER A 167 4.52 4.93 -7.45
CA SER A 167 3.96 6.24 -7.14
C SER A 167 3.34 6.22 -5.75
N LEU A 168 3.89 7.03 -4.86
CA LEU A 168 3.42 7.25 -3.50
C LEU A 168 3.08 8.72 -3.35
N SER A 169 1.88 9.01 -2.88
CA SER A 169 1.43 10.38 -2.63
C SER A 169 0.92 10.52 -1.20
N ALA A 170 1.15 11.67 -0.60
CA ALA A 170 0.49 12.07 0.63
C ALA A 170 -0.08 13.49 0.49
N MET A 171 -1.30 13.66 0.93
CA MET A 171 -1.99 14.96 1.04
C MET A 171 -2.33 15.19 2.50
N VAL A 172 -1.92 16.32 3.01
CA VAL A 172 -2.17 16.75 4.39
C VAL A 172 -3.16 17.91 4.35
N ALA A 173 -4.29 17.74 5.01
CA ALA A 173 -5.23 18.82 5.28
C ALA A 173 -5.13 19.15 6.78
N PRO A 174 -4.53 20.28 7.16
CA PRO A 174 -4.33 20.62 8.57
C PRO A 174 -5.64 20.56 9.36
N GLY A 175 -5.62 19.89 10.51
CA GLY A 175 -6.80 19.66 11.34
C GLY A 175 -7.78 18.58 10.84
N HIS A 176 -7.60 18.04 9.63
CA HIS A 176 -8.50 17.06 9.02
C HIS A 176 -7.84 15.71 8.73
N GLY A 177 -6.51 15.64 8.63
CA GLY A 177 -5.78 14.36 8.49
C GLY A 177 -4.94 14.25 7.22
N VAL A 178 -4.63 12.99 6.85
CA VAL A 178 -3.74 12.63 5.75
C VAL A 178 -4.42 11.67 4.80
N ALA A 179 -4.42 11.95 3.50
CA ALA A 179 -4.84 11.04 2.44
C ALA A 179 -3.61 10.54 1.67
N VAL A 180 -3.62 9.27 1.28
CA VAL A 180 -2.46 8.60 0.70
C VAL A 180 -2.74 7.95 -0.67
N THR A 181 -3.98 7.95 -1.13
CA THR A 181 -4.33 7.29 -2.40
C THR A 181 -4.43 8.28 -3.57
N PRO A 182 -4.04 7.87 -4.79
CA PRO A 182 -3.59 6.54 -5.22
C PRO A 182 -2.20 6.13 -4.69
N VAL A 183 -2.03 4.81 -4.43
CA VAL A 183 -0.74 4.17 -4.15
C VAL A 183 -0.49 3.14 -5.24
N PHE A 184 0.66 3.19 -5.88
CA PHE A 184 1.01 2.26 -6.94
C PHE A 184 2.38 1.62 -6.69
N PHE A 185 2.43 0.31 -6.85
CA PHE A 185 3.64 -0.49 -6.98
C PHE A 185 3.53 -1.38 -8.21
N GLY A 186 4.62 -1.50 -8.97
CA GLY A 186 4.77 -2.50 -10.02
C GLY A 186 6.04 -3.31 -9.80
N ALA A 187 6.22 -4.39 -10.55
CA ALA A 187 7.44 -5.17 -10.52
C ALA A 187 7.72 -5.79 -11.89
N ASN A 188 8.86 -5.48 -12.45
CA ASN A 188 9.40 -6.14 -13.64
C ASN A 188 10.90 -6.42 -13.43
N PRO A 189 11.32 -7.68 -13.29
CA PRO A 189 10.48 -8.87 -13.24
C PRO A 189 9.65 -8.99 -11.95
N ALA A 190 8.46 -9.58 -12.01
CA ALA A 190 7.65 -9.93 -10.83
C ALA A 190 8.34 -11.00 -9.98
N HIS A 191 9.04 -11.92 -10.65
CA HIS A 191 9.85 -12.97 -10.06
C HIS A 191 11.26 -12.94 -10.67
N VAL A 192 12.25 -12.58 -9.87
CA VAL A 192 13.65 -12.51 -10.33
C VAL A 192 14.15 -13.90 -10.70
N PRO A 193 14.67 -14.09 -11.94
CA PRO A 193 15.02 -15.40 -12.46
C PRO A 193 16.21 -16.04 -11.73
N ALA A 194 16.28 -17.38 -11.76
CA ALA A 194 17.26 -18.18 -11.01
C ALA A 194 18.72 -17.86 -11.34
N ARG A 195 19.02 -17.33 -12.53
CA ARG A 195 20.36 -16.95 -12.97
C ARG A 195 20.87 -15.62 -12.37
N HIS A 196 20.02 -14.86 -11.70
CA HIS A 196 20.37 -13.56 -11.14
C HIS A 196 20.79 -13.68 -9.67
N GLN A 197 21.69 -12.79 -9.19
CA GLN A 197 22.12 -12.77 -7.78
C GLN A 197 21.00 -12.60 -6.77
N HIS A 198 19.87 -11.98 -7.18
CA HIS A 198 18.65 -11.82 -6.37
C HIS A 198 17.57 -12.85 -6.72
N ALA A 199 17.97 -14.04 -7.20
CA ALA A 199 17.06 -15.11 -7.60
C ALA A 199 15.93 -15.34 -6.58
N GLY A 200 14.71 -15.50 -7.07
CA GLY A 200 13.54 -15.77 -6.24
C GLY A 200 12.93 -14.56 -5.55
N PHE A 201 13.56 -13.38 -5.60
CA PHE A 201 12.95 -12.16 -5.04
C PHE A 201 11.65 -11.80 -5.79
N ARG A 202 10.60 -11.50 -5.02
CA ARG A 202 9.27 -11.11 -5.50
C ARG A 202 8.79 -9.93 -4.66
N LEU A 203 8.71 -8.74 -5.25
CA LEU A 203 8.34 -7.52 -4.53
C LEU A 203 6.90 -7.58 -3.98
N LEU A 204 5.96 -8.05 -4.80
CA LEU A 204 4.54 -8.16 -4.49
C LEU A 204 4.09 -9.63 -4.36
N GLY A 205 4.99 -10.47 -3.85
CA GLY A 205 4.76 -11.91 -3.79
C GLY A 205 3.79 -12.35 -2.70
N GLU A 206 3.66 -11.60 -1.62
CA GLU A 206 2.70 -11.89 -0.54
C GLU A 206 1.27 -11.59 -0.98
N GLU A 207 1.07 -10.47 -1.70
CA GLU A 207 -0.21 -10.05 -2.26
C GLU A 207 -0.73 -11.10 -3.26
N GLU A 208 0.12 -11.53 -4.18
CA GLU A 208 -0.20 -12.59 -5.15
C GLU A 208 -0.51 -13.91 -4.45
N THR A 209 0.31 -14.31 -3.47
CA THR A 209 0.13 -15.57 -2.73
C THR A 209 -1.19 -15.57 -1.94
N ALA A 210 -1.53 -14.45 -1.30
CA ALA A 210 -2.79 -14.31 -0.56
C ALA A 210 -4.00 -14.41 -1.50
N ALA A 211 -3.94 -13.77 -2.67
CA ALA A 211 -5.01 -13.80 -3.65
C ALA A 211 -5.20 -15.20 -4.28
N PHE A 212 -4.09 -15.92 -4.59
CA PHE A 212 -4.17 -17.32 -5.01
C PHE A 212 -4.74 -18.24 -3.92
N GLY A 213 -4.37 -18.01 -2.67
CA GLY A 213 -4.94 -18.74 -1.53
C GLY A 213 -6.46 -18.55 -1.46
N LEU A 214 -6.91 -17.31 -1.60
CA LEU A 214 -8.34 -16.96 -1.58
C LEU A 214 -9.11 -17.61 -2.75
N ILE A 215 -8.71 -17.37 -4.01
CA ILE A 215 -9.46 -17.90 -5.16
C ILE A 215 -9.55 -19.43 -5.14
N ARG A 216 -8.52 -20.12 -4.65
CA ARG A 216 -8.51 -21.57 -4.51
C ARG A 216 -9.38 -22.10 -3.37
N SER A 217 -9.62 -21.30 -2.35
CA SER A 217 -10.52 -21.63 -1.23
C SER A 217 -12.01 -21.50 -1.59
N LEU A 218 -12.31 -20.80 -2.68
CA LEU A 218 -13.68 -20.66 -3.16
C LEU A 218 -14.10 -21.92 -3.95
N ASP A 219 -15.37 -22.28 -3.89
CA ASP A 219 -15.93 -23.41 -4.62
C ASP A 219 -17.28 -23.09 -5.25
N GLY A 220 -17.75 -24.00 -6.12
CA GLY A 220 -19.08 -23.96 -6.73
C GLY A 220 -19.50 -22.60 -7.24
N ALA A 221 -20.69 -22.17 -6.84
CA ALA A 221 -21.29 -20.90 -7.27
C ALA A 221 -20.54 -19.68 -6.77
N VAL A 222 -19.86 -19.77 -5.62
CA VAL A 222 -19.08 -18.67 -5.03
C VAL A 222 -17.87 -18.39 -5.92
N ARG A 223 -17.12 -19.43 -6.31
CA ARG A 223 -15.99 -19.29 -7.23
C ARG A 223 -16.44 -18.76 -8.60
N SER A 224 -17.54 -19.31 -9.14
CA SER A 224 -18.06 -18.88 -10.44
C SER A 224 -18.44 -17.40 -10.43
N GLN A 225 -18.96 -16.89 -9.33
CA GLN A 225 -19.28 -15.47 -9.19
C GLN A 225 -18.02 -14.60 -9.02
N ALA A 226 -16.97 -15.12 -8.38
CA ALA A 226 -15.69 -14.39 -8.24
C ALA A 226 -14.98 -14.24 -9.58
N ILE A 227 -15.10 -15.21 -10.50
CA ILE A 227 -14.44 -15.19 -11.80
C ILE A 227 -15.22 -14.32 -12.76
N ILE A 228 -14.63 -13.17 -13.14
CA ILE A 228 -15.22 -12.18 -14.06
C ILE A 228 -14.75 -12.33 -15.51
N GLY A 229 -13.79 -13.20 -15.78
CA GLY A 229 -13.27 -13.49 -17.12
C GLY A 229 -12.28 -14.65 -17.12
N ASP A 230 -12.20 -15.33 -18.28
CA ASP A 230 -11.26 -16.42 -18.54
C ASP A 230 -9.85 -15.96 -18.91
N ARG A 231 -9.69 -14.66 -19.22
CA ARG A 231 -8.42 -13.99 -19.53
C ARG A 231 -8.22 -12.84 -18.57
N SER A 232 -6.96 -12.57 -18.19
CA SER A 232 -6.61 -11.35 -17.45
C SER A 232 -6.85 -10.10 -18.29
N LEU A 233 -6.92 -8.94 -17.65
CA LEU A 233 -7.34 -7.70 -18.31
C LEU A 233 -6.20 -7.02 -19.08
N GLY A 234 -4.96 -7.50 -18.94
CA GLY A 234 -3.78 -6.98 -19.66
C GLY A 234 -3.05 -5.86 -18.90
N ASP A 235 -3.73 -5.16 -18.04
CA ASP A 235 -3.21 -4.14 -17.12
C ASP A 235 -4.27 -3.81 -16.07
N ILE A 236 -3.91 -2.98 -15.06
CA ILE A 236 -4.87 -2.35 -14.16
C ILE A 236 -5.81 -1.44 -14.94
N VAL A 237 -7.09 -1.43 -14.57
CA VAL A 237 -8.11 -0.59 -15.20
C VAL A 237 -8.02 0.84 -14.66
N SER A 238 -7.81 0.99 -13.36
CA SER A 238 -7.78 2.28 -12.65
C SER A 238 -6.37 2.86 -12.60
N GLY A 239 -5.80 3.13 -13.77
CA GLY A 239 -4.49 3.77 -13.94
C GLY A 239 -4.56 5.31 -13.97
N PRO A 240 -3.43 5.98 -14.23
CA PRO A 240 -3.33 7.44 -14.28
C PRO A 240 -4.37 8.08 -15.20
N GLY A 241 -5.11 9.07 -14.69
CA GLY A 241 -6.21 9.75 -15.39
C GLY A 241 -7.47 8.90 -15.57
N ARG A 242 -7.49 7.67 -15.04
CA ARG A 242 -8.60 6.72 -15.12
C ARG A 242 -8.91 6.09 -13.75
N GLU A 243 -8.55 6.75 -12.68
CA GLU A 243 -8.57 6.21 -11.31
C GLU A 243 -9.95 5.70 -10.89
N LEU A 244 -11.01 6.28 -11.45
CA LEU A 244 -12.40 5.91 -11.20
C LEU A 244 -13.08 5.27 -12.42
N ALA A 245 -12.32 4.59 -13.30
CA ALA A 245 -12.87 3.94 -14.49
C ALA A 245 -13.77 2.74 -14.18
N LEU A 246 -13.54 2.05 -13.07
CA LEU A 246 -14.37 0.93 -12.61
C LEU A 246 -15.65 1.45 -11.94
N GLN A 247 -16.70 1.70 -12.76
CA GLN A 247 -18.00 2.20 -12.31
C GLN A 247 -18.87 1.12 -11.67
N ARG A 248 -18.67 -0.15 -12.06
CA ARG A 248 -19.48 -1.28 -11.58
C ARG A 248 -18.64 -2.16 -10.67
N VAL A 249 -19.24 -2.55 -9.55
CA VAL A 249 -18.66 -3.54 -8.65
C VAL A 249 -19.02 -4.93 -9.17
N GLU A 250 -18.01 -5.75 -9.47
CA GLU A 250 -18.17 -7.12 -9.99
C GLU A 250 -17.42 -8.10 -9.08
N GLY A 251 -17.75 -9.38 -9.21
CA GLY A 251 -17.18 -10.44 -8.40
C GLY A 251 -18.12 -10.93 -7.31
N VAL A 252 -17.59 -11.66 -6.34
CA VAL A 252 -18.36 -12.21 -5.22
C VAL A 252 -18.35 -11.23 -4.05
N PRO A 253 -19.53 -10.82 -3.51
CA PRO A 253 -19.58 -9.98 -2.31
C PRO A 253 -19.13 -10.77 -1.07
N LEU A 254 -18.48 -10.08 -0.12
CA LEU A 254 -18.04 -10.70 1.12
C LEU A 254 -19.20 -11.29 1.93
N ALA A 255 -20.41 -10.77 1.79
CA ALA A 255 -21.61 -11.32 2.40
C ALA A 255 -21.86 -12.82 2.04
N ARG A 256 -21.34 -13.28 0.89
CA ARG A 256 -21.48 -14.68 0.43
C ARG A 256 -20.31 -15.58 0.83
N LEU A 257 -19.27 -15.03 1.41
CA LEU A 257 -18.06 -15.75 1.84
C LEU A 257 -18.23 -16.30 3.26
N ASN A 258 -17.66 -17.44 3.55
CA ASN A 258 -17.49 -17.92 4.92
C ASN A 258 -16.42 -17.11 5.67
N GLU A 259 -16.28 -17.29 6.97
CA GLU A 259 -15.36 -16.53 7.82
C GLU A 259 -13.91 -16.62 7.32
N ALA A 260 -13.39 -17.82 7.05
CA ALA A 260 -12.02 -18.01 6.57
C ALA A 260 -11.76 -17.33 5.20
N GLN A 261 -12.75 -17.31 4.33
CA GLN A 261 -12.66 -16.63 3.03
C GLN A 261 -12.72 -15.10 3.18
N ARG A 262 -13.53 -14.56 4.10
CA ARG A 262 -13.53 -13.14 4.45
C ARG A 262 -12.18 -12.72 5.03
N ASP A 263 -11.61 -13.53 5.92
CA ASP A 263 -10.26 -13.30 6.46
C ASP A 263 -9.21 -13.28 5.35
N GLY A 264 -9.35 -14.11 4.31
CA GLY A 264 -8.53 -14.08 3.11
C GLY A 264 -8.58 -12.73 2.38
N VAL A 265 -9.78 -12.14 2.19
CA VAL A 265 -9.92 -10.79 1.63
C VAL A 265 -9.32 -9.74 2.55
N MET A 266 -9.62 -9.82 3.84
CA MET A 266 -9.07 -8.88 4.83
C MET A 266 -7.54 -8.97 4.91
N ARG A 267 -6.95 -10.15 4.74
CA ARG A 267 -5.51 -10.33 4.64
C ARG A 267 -4.91 -9.57 3.45
N ILE A 268 -5.55 -9.63 2.27
CA ILE A 268 -5.12 -8.87 1.10
C ILE A 268 -5.16 -7.37 1.45
N LEU A 269 -6.28 -6.85 1.95
CA LEU A 269 -6.40 -5.43 2.32
C LEU A 269 -5.36 -4.99 3.36
N GLN A 270 -5.06 -5.84 4.35
CA GLN A 270 -4.03 -5.58 5.35
C GLN A 270 -2.61 -5.51 4.78
N LEU A 271 -2.29 -6.29 3.73
CA LEU A 271 -0.99 -6.21 3.06
C LEU A 271 -0.79 -4.84 2.41
N TYR A 272 -1.83 -4.29 1.79
CA TYR A 272 -1.77 -2.95 1.17
C TYR A 272 -1.79 -1.83 2.22
N ALA A 273 -2.73 -1.86 3.14
CA ALA A 273 -2.80 -0.86 4.22
C ALA A 273 -1.52 -0.86 5.08
N GLY A 274 -0.96 -2.05 5.34
CA GLY A 274 0.28 -2.23 6.10
C GLY A 274 1.55 -1.68 5.46
N THR A 275 1.49 -1.20 4.22
CA THR A 275 2.54 -0.39 3.60
C THR A 275 2.68 0.97 4.31
N MET A 276 1.57 1.50 4.83
CA MET A 276 1.53 2.78 5.55
C MET A 276 1.81 2.59 7.04
N ARG A 277 2.15 3.69 7.72
CA ARG A 277 2.24 3.72 9.19
C ARG A 277 0.97 3.16 9.81
N GLU A 278 1.09 2.60 11.00
CA GLU A 278 0.00 1.91 11.70
C GLU A 278 -1.24 2.80 11.85
N GLU A 279 -1.06 4.08 12.17
CA GLU A 279 -2.16 5.03 12.36
C GLU A 279 -2.97 5.24 11.07
N ILE A 280 -2.27 5.35 9.92
CA ILE A 280 -2.91 5.49 8.61
C ILE A 280 -3.59 4.18 8.20
N ALA A 281 -2.91 3.05 8.38
CA ALA A 281 -3.46 1.73 8.08
C ALA A 281 -4.73 1.46 8.91
N ALA A 282 -4.70 1.78 10.21
CA ALA A 282 -5.85 1.64 11.10
C ALA A 282 -7.03 2.53 10.66
N ALA A 283 -6.77 3.78 10.28
CA ALA A 283 -7.80 4.71 9.79
C ALA A 283 -8.46 4.19 8.50
N HIS A 284 -7.68 3.68 7.54
CA HIS A 284 -8.23 3.07 6.33
C HIS A 284 -9.09 1.83 6.62
N LEU A 285 -8.61 0.93 7.48
CA LEU A 285 -9.36 -0.27 7.85
C LEU A 285 -10.62 0.07 8.67
N ALA A 286 -10.60 1.13 9.47
CA ALA A 286 -11.78 1.66 10.16
C ALA A 286 -12.81 2.19 9.15
N LYS A 287 -12.39 3.04 8.21
CA LYS A 287 -13.24 3.56 7.12
C LYS A 287 -13.91 2.43 6.32
N LEU A 288 -13.17 1.35 6.04
CA LEU A 288 -13.73 0.15 5.39
C LEU A 288 -14.84 -0.51 6.23
N ARG A 289 -14.62 -0.64 7.54
CA ARG A 289 -15.62 -1.23 8.44
C ARG A 289 -16.86 -0.36 8.56
N GLU A 290 -16.69 0.96 8.67
CA GLU A 290 -17.80 1.93 8.73
C GLU A 290 -18.64 1.93 7.44
N ALA A 291 -17.98 1.79 6.28
CA ALA A 291 -18.67 1.68 4.99
C ALA A 291 -19.38 0.32 4.80
N GLY A 292 -19.12 -0.65 5.69
CA GLY A 292 -19.66 -2.00 5.62
C GLY A 292 -18.80 -2.93 4.77
N ILE A 293 -18.01 -3.78 5.43
CA ILE A 293 -17.13 -4.74 4.75
C ILE A 293 -17.89 -5.73 3.85
N GLU A 294 -19.17 -5.97 4.15
CA GLU A 294 -20.06 -6.83 3.36
C GLU A 294 -20.32 -6.28 1.95
N ALA A 295 -20.13 -4.98 1.74
CA ALA A 295 -20.23 -4.33 0.42
C ALA A 295 -18.97 -4.49 -0.43
N LEU A 296 -17.89 -5.02 0.13
CA LEU A 296 -16.68 -5.36 -0.64
C LEU A 296 -16.94 -6.58 -1.51
N HIS A 297 -16.32 -6.60 -2.69
CA HIS A 297 -16.36 -7.71 -3.63
C HIS A 297 -14.94 -8.14 -3.98
N PHE A 298 -14.74 -9.44 -4.09
CA PHE A 298 -13.52 -10.01 -4.65
C PHE A 298 -13.79 -10.50 -6.08
N ALA A 299 -12.94 -10.10 -7.01
CA ALA A 299 -13.03 -10.52 -8.40
C ALA A 299 -11.69 -11.06 -8.91
N TRP A 300 -11.76 -12.05 -9.80
CA TRP A 300 -10.63 -12.71 -10.44
C TRP A 300 -10.85 -12.81 -11.95
N ALA A 301 -9.77 -12.61 -12.73
CA ALA A 301 -9.78 -12.90 -14.16
C ALA A 301 -8.49 -13.62 -14.58
N GLY A 302 -8.60 -14.54 -15.56
CA GLY A 302 -7.47 -15.30 -16.07
C GLY A 302 -7.16 -16.57 -15.28
N SER A 303 -5.91 -17.01 -15.37
CA SER A 303 -5.46 -18.30 -14.84
C SER A 303 -5.44 -18.34 -13.31
N GLN A 304 -5.82 -19.49 -12.72
CA GLN A 304 -5.67 -19.78 -11.30
C GLN A 304 -4.37 -20.57 -11.00
N ALA A 305 -3.48 -20.69 -11.99
CA ALA A 305 -2.16 -21.30 -11.83
C ALA A 305 -1.06 -20.22 -11.74
N PRO A 306 -0.14 -20.29 -10.77
CA PRO A 306 1.00 -19.37 -10.67
C PRO A 306 1.84 -19.35 -11.94
N GLY A 307 2.44 -18.19 -12.26
CA GLY A 307 3.25 -18.00 -13.46
C GLY A 307 2.44 -18.00 -14.76
N ARG A 308 1.15 -17.77 -14.67
CA ARG A 308 0.25 -17.58 -15.82
C ARG A 308 -0.49 -16.26 -15.69
N PRO A 309 -0.91 -15.63 -16.80
CA PRO A 309 -1.62 -14.35 -16.78
C PRO A 309 -2.85 -14.38 -15.88
N HIS A 310 -2.93 -13.43 -14.93
CA HIS A 310 -4.05 -13.31 -14.03
C HIS A 310 -4.21 -11.87 -13.54
N TYR A 311 -5.41 -11.58 -13.08
CA TYR A 311 -5.82 -10.31 -12.50
C TYR A 311 -6.73 -10.59 -11.31
N PHE A 312 -6.59 -9.80 -10.25
CA PHE A 312 -7.60 -9.76 -9.19
C PHE A 312 -7.84 -8.35 -8.70
N ARG A 313 -8.99 -8.15 -8.08
CA ARG A 313 -9.32 -6.90 -7.39
C ARG A 313 -10.18 -7.14 -6.16
N VAL A 314 -10.07 -6.21 -5.20
CA VAL A 314 -11.05 -5.99 -4.13
C VAL A 314 -11.67 -4.62 -4.37
N HIS A 315 -12.99 -4.57 -4.49
CA HIS A 315 -13.71 -3.36 -4.86
C HIS A 315 -14.92 -3.13 -3.95
N GLY A 316 -15.05 -1.91 -3.44
CA GLY A 316 -16.16 -1.46 -2.61
C GLY A 316 -16.21 0.06 -2.49
N PRO A 317 -17.05 0.59 -1.59
CA PRO A 317 -17.30 2.04 -1.51
C PRO A 317 -16.06 2.89 -1.19
N THR A 318 -15.15 2.35 -0.38
CA THR A 318 -13.96 3.08 0.14
C THR A 318 -12.65 2.39 -0.16
N ALA A 319 -12.69 1.31 -0.95
CA ALA A 319 -11.48 0.64 -1.41
C ALA A 319 -11.66 0.10 -2.82
N LEU A 320 -10.68 0.39 -3.66
CA LEU A 320 -10.44 -0.26 -4.93
C LEU A 320 -8.96 -0.66 -4.96
N LEU A 321 -8.72 -1.94 -5.06
CA LEU A 321 -7.42 -2.54 -5.11
C LEU A 321 -7.36 -3.43 -6.34
N GLU A 322 -6.39 -3.19 -7.21
CA GLU A 322 -6.16 -3.99 -8.41
C GLU A 322 -4.74 -4.55 -8.43
N TYR A 323 -4.61 -5.74 -8.97
CA TYR A 323 -3.34 -6.42 -9.24
C TYR A 323 -3.46 -7.13 -10.59
N ASP A 324 -2.58 -6.80 -11.51
CA ASP A 324 -2.47 -7.46 -12.82
C ASP A 324 -1.06 -8.03 -13.02
N ASN A 325 -0.96 -9.28 -13.41
CA ASN A 325 0.28 -9.93 -13.82
C ASN A 325 0.09 -10.60 -15.18
N THR A 326 -0.03 -9.79 -16.23
CA THR A 326 -0.28 -10.28 -17.59
C THR A 326 0.94 -10.16 -18.48
N GLN A 327 1.65 -9.04 -18.41
CA GLN A 327 2.71 -8.68 -19.33
C GLN A 327 3.97 -9.55 -19.11
N ASP A 328 4.86 -9.59 -20.11
CA ASP A 328 6.13 -10.33 -20.06
C ASP A 328 5.96 -11.80 -19.62
N SER A 329 4.96 -12.48 -20.21
CA SER A 329 4.61 -13.88 -19.89
C SER A 329 4.24 -14.11 -18.43
N ALA A 330 3.46 -13.19 -17.85
CA ALA A 330 3.06 -13.17 -16.43
C ALA A 330 4.27 -13.02 -15.46
N ASN A 331 5.21 -12.17 -15.83
CA ASN A 331 6.33 -11.80 -14.99
C ASN A 331 6.51 -10.27 -14.87
N HIS A 332 5.40 -9.52 -14.99
CA HIS A 332 5.36 -8.07 -14.93
C HIS A 332 4.08 -7.60 -14.26
N VAL A 333 4.19 -7.13 -13.04
CA VAL A 333 3.04 -6.78 -12.18
C VAL A 333 2.82 -5.28 -12.17
N HIS A 334 1.55 -4.91 -12.27
CA HIS A 334 1.03 -3.60 -11.89
C HIS A 334 0.00 -3.75 -10.78
N SER A 335 0.10 -2.94 -9.74
CA SER A 335 -0.84 -2.96 -8.63
C SER A 335 -1.12 -1.57 -8.11
N VAL A 336 -2.40 -1.27 -7.89
CA VAL A 336 -2.86 0.04 -7.42
C VAL A 336 -3.84 -0.11 -6.28
N TRP A 337 -3.76 0.79 -5.30
CA TRP A 337 -4.74 0.97 -4.24
C TRP A 337 -5.30 2.38 -4.28
N ILE A 338 -6.63 2.48 -4.32
CA ILE A 338 -7.39 3.71 -4.40
C ILE A 338 -8.49 3.71 -3.33
N ASP A 339 -8.70 4.83 -2.67
CA ASP A 339 -9.95 5.15 -1.99
C ASP A 339 -10.82 5.96 -2.96
N PRO A 340 -11.91 5.40 -3.50
CA PRO A 340 -12.73 6.11 -4.49
C PRO A 340 -13.38 7.39 -3.96
N GLN A 341 -13.59 7.51 -2.65
CA GLN A 341 -14.17 8.70 -2.01
C GLN A 341 -13.10 9.73 -1.65
N GLY A 342 -11.90 9.27 -1.27
CA GLY A 342 -10.80 10.09 -0.77
C GLY A 342 -9.63 10.26 -1.74
N ILE A 343 -9.82 9.97 -3.02
CA ILE A 343 -8.75 10.08 -4.02
C ILE A 343 -8.14 11.47 -4.05
N PHE A 344 -6.80 11.57 -3.99
CA PHE A 344 -6.04 12.81 -3.86
C PHE A 344 -6.49 13.70 -2.68
N GLY A 345 -7.09 13.13 -1.65
CA GLY A 345 -7.58 13.85 -0.48
C GLY A 345 -8.82 14.69 -0.72
N ARG A 346 -9.63 14.39 -1.74
CA ARG A 346 -10.82 15.21 -2.10
C ARG A 346 -11.83 15.31 -0.97
N ASP A 347 -12.03 14.25 -0.19
CA ASP A 347 -12.93 14.25 0.98
C ASP A 347 -12.38 15.15 2.10
N LEU A 348 -11.08 15.05 2.41
CA LEU A 348 -10.41 15.90 3.40
C LEU A 348 -10.40 17.37 3.00
N LEU A 349 -10.11 17.66 1.72
CA LEU A 349 -10.12 19.02 1.19
C LEU A 349 -11.52 19.63 1.25
N LYS A 350 -12.55 18.84 0.93
CA LYS A 350 -13.94 19.29 1.07
C LYS A 350 -14.26 19.63 2.52
N ALA A 351 -13.90 18.78 3.47
CA ALA A 351 -14.10 19.04 4.89
C ALA A 351 -13.32 20.27 5.37
N HIS A 352 -12.06 20.40 4.97
CA HIS A 352 -11.20 21.55 5.28
C HIS A 352 -11.80 22.88 4.83
N TYR A 353 -12.25 22.98 3.56
CA TYR A 353 -12.83 24.21 3.03
C TYR A 353 -14.24 24.50 3.57
N GLN A 354 -14.99 23.48 4.00
CA GLN A 354 -16.29 23.68 4.65
C GLN A 354 -16.16 24.12 6.10
N GLY A 355 -15.09 23.75 6.80
CA GLY A 355 -14.84 24.17 8.19
C GLY A 355 -14.15 25.53 8.32
N ALA A 356 -13.71 26.13 7.22
CA ALA A 356 -13.03 27.43 7.19
C ALA A 356 -14.00 28.64 7.04
N HIS A 357 -15.33 28.39 7.16
CA HIS A 357 -16.39 29.43 7.05
C HIS A 357 -17.21 29.55 8.32
#